data_9b4d145debef35b17959e6e8d07907a6
#
_entry.id   9b4d145debef35b17959e6e8d07907a6
#
_cell.length_a   1.000
_cell.length_b   1.000
_cell.length_c   1.000
_cell.angle_alpha   90.00
_cell.angle_beta   90.00
_cell.angle_gamma   90.00
#
_symmetry.space_group_name_H-M   'P 1'
#
loop_
_entity.id
_entity.type
_entity.pdbx_description
1 polymer ?
#
loop_
_entity_poly.entity_id
_entity_poly.type
_entity_poly.pdbx_seq_one_letter_code
_entity_poly.pdbx_strand_id
1 'polypeptide(L)'
;MPESLRRLSSLVAALSPREHGFAYFDPDAAQAQWRAQQHRVQRSQKLRRSRGYGRLSGWIIPAKDLSDVAGMPTTLGNRSRTYMATETDPFLLSCLRQGAIIPGKTLAPELGLTAYTEPVGLPHPDNPTLPGHTPGGSSGGAAVMVARGLVRAAHASDGGGSIRIPAACTGIVGYKPPHDTGNANPVAQGFLAGTLTDSAYVNNVTVPARVPRLRVGVLIEPVHAEVEVSEHMLSAVDRAASALSKAGHDVMMVRRPYGDAPFAAFHDILSLRSVKVPGEASPLVSWLRDRGSRIGEHRKEAVITEFMSVKSQVLRAWDVDVLLSPMLAFDPPPIGYFRAMSPESDFYAQTQWTPWATMFNMAGLGALVFPFENIRTPIHVGALRVSPAQLFGVAATLYGDSDRRITL
;
A
#
# COMPACT_ATOMS: atom_id res chain seq x y z
N MET A 1 11.12 -25.48 13.93
CA MET A 1 10.46 -24.17 13.59
C MET A 1 11.40 -23.05 13.96
N PRO A 2 11.68 -22.06 13.10
CA PRO A 2 12.49 -20.89 13.46
C PRO A 2 11.82 -20.10 14.57
N GLU A 3 12.62 -19.42 15.39
CA GLU A 3 12.14 -18.67 16.56
C GLU A 3 11.11 -17.60 16.16
N SER A 4 11.37 -16.89 15.07
CA SER A 4 10.46 -15.88 14.53
C SER A 4 9.06 -16.44 14.18
N LEU A 5 9.01 -17.64 13.62
CA LEU A 5 7.72 -18.29 13.29
C LEU A 5 7.01 -18.81 14.53
N ARG A 6 7.75 -19.33 15.53
CA ARG A 6 7.18 -19.71 16.83
C ARG A 6 6.57 -18.50 17.53
N ARG A 7 7.32 -17.39 17.59
CA ARG A 7 6.84 -16.13 18.17
C ARG A 7 5.56 -15.65 17.45
N LEU A 8 5.55 -15.62 16.11
CA LEU A 8 4.36 -15.24 15.35
C LEU A 8 3.17 -16.15 15.69
N SER A 9 3.35 -17.48 15.73
CA SER A 9 2.27 -18.43 16.05
C SER A 9 1.71 -18.19 17.45
N SER A 10 2.57 -17.94 18.44
CA SER A 10 2.12 -17.65 19.81
C SER A 10 1.34 -16.32 19.89
N LEU A 11 1.80 -15.28 19.19
CA LEU A 11 1.11 -13.99 19.16
C LEU A 11 -0.25 -14.09 18.44
N VAL A 12 -0.31 -14.79 17.31
CA VAL A 12 -1.59 -15.00 16.58
C VAL A 12 -2.60 -15.78 17.44
N ALA A 13 -2.14 -16.79 18.20
CA ALA A 13 -3.00 -17.55 19.10
C ALA A 13 -3.54 -16.72 20.29
N ALA A 14 -2.82 -15.67 20.69
CA ALA A 14 -3.21 -14.79 21.80
C ALA A 14 -4.11 -13.62 21.37
N LEU A 15 -4.20 -13.32 20.08
CA LEU A 15 -4.93 -12.18 19.51
C LEU A 15 -6.19 -12.63 18.78
N SER A 16 -7.20 -11.78 18.76
CA SER A 16 -8.39 -11.99 17.92
C SER A 16 -8.05 -11.78 16.42
N PRO A 17 -8.87 -12.32 15.49
CA PRO A 17 -8.70 -12.09 14.07
C PRO A 17 -8.69 -10.60 13.67
N ARG A 18 -9.40 -9.74 14.39
CA ARG A 18 -9.39 -8.30 14.20
C ARG A 18 -8.04 -7.68 14.56
N GLU A 19 -7.35 -8.24 15.55
CA GLU A 19 -6.07 -7.72 16.04
C GLU A 19 -4.87 -8.29 15.31
N HIS A 20 -4.87 -9.58 14.91
CA HIS A 20 -3.74 -10.15 14.18
C HIS A 20 -3.79 -9.92 12.67
N GLY A 21 -4.95 -9.53 12.08
CA GLY A 21 -5.08 -9.15 10.68
C GLY A 21 -5.00 -10.28 9.64
N PHE A 22 -4.89 -11.57 10.05
CA PHE A 22 -4.94 -12.69 9.13
C PHE A 22 -6.38 -13.03 8.70
N ALA A 23 -6.58 -13.25 7.40
CA ALA A 23 -7.74 -13.93 6.82
C ALA A 23 -7.55 -15.45 6.87
N TYR A 24 -6.31 -15.91 6.71
CA TYR A 24 -5.89 -17.31 6.78
C TYR A 24 -4.47 -17.40 7.32
N PHE A 25 -4.23 -18.30 8.28
CA PHE A 25 -2.92 -18.54 8.88
C PHE A 25 -2.63 -20.04 8.96
N ASP A 26 -1.47 -20.46 8.43
CA ASP A 26 -1.02 -21.84 8.40
C ASP A 26 0.45 -21.93 8.84
N PRO A 27 0.72 -22.13 10.13
CA PRO A 27 2.07 -22.25 10.66
C PRO A 27 2.77 -23.54 10.21
N ASP A 28 2.02 -24.60 9.88
CA ASP A 28 2.61 -25.88 9.45
C ASP A 28 3.13 -25.78 8.02
N ALA A 29 2.35 -25.18 7.10
CA ALA A 29 2.81 -24.85 5.75
C ALA A 29 4.02 -23.91 5.78
N ALA A 30 4.02 -22.90 6.64
CA ALA A 30 5.17 -22.01 6.82
C ALA A 30 6.40 -22.74 7.35
N GLN A 31 6.24 -23.69 8.27
CA GLN A 31 7.33 -24.55 8.75
C GLN A 31 7.87 -25.46 7.65
N ALA A 32 7.01 -26.02 6.81
CA ALA A 32 7.43 -26.82 5.66
C ALA A 32 8.24 -26.00 4.65
N GLN A 33 7.81 -24.75 4.34
CA GLN A 33 8.57 -23.81 3.50
C GLN A 33 9.98 -23.55 4.08
N TRP A 34 10.08 -23.28 5.39
CA TRP A 34 11.37 -23.07 6.06
C TRP A 34 12.28 -24.29 5.97
N ARG A 35 11.76 -25.50 6.25
CA ARG A 35 12.54 -26.76 6.13
C ARG A 35 13.06 -26.95 4.71
N ALA A 36 12.21 -26.75 3.71
CA ALA A 36 12.60 -26.85 2.31
C ALA A 36 13.73 -25.87 1.92
N GLN A 37 13.72 -24.66 2.48
CA GLN A 37 14.80 -23.67 2.29
C GLN A 37 16.11 -24.18 2.93
N GLN A 38 16.09 -24.67 4.16
CA GLN A 38 17.29 -25.21 4.83
C GLN A 38 17.92 -26.35 4.02
N HIS A 39 17.11 -27.28 3.51
CA HIS A 39 17.60 -28.36 2.65
C HIS A 39 18.25 -27.84 1.35
N ARG A 40 17.67 -26.83 0.70
CA ARG A 40 18.27 -26.21 -0.50
C ARG A 40 19.64 -25.58 -0.22
N VAL A 41 19.76 -24.86 0.89
CA VAL A 41 21.03 -24.23 1.31
C VAL A 41 22.08 -25.29 1.59
N GLN A 42 21.78 -26.31 2.40
CA GLN A 42 22.70 -27.41 2.70
C GLN A 42 23.17 -28.11 1.44
N ARG A 43 22.26 -28.41 0.48
CA ARG A 43 22.59 -29.03 -0.80
C ARG A 43 23.50 -28.14 -1.65
N SER A 44 23.26 -26.82 -1.69
CA SER A 44 24.08 -25.86 -2.42
C SER A 44 25.50 -25.77 -1.85
N GLN A 45 25.64 -25.78 -0.52
CA GLN A 45 26.92 -25.76 0.17
C GLN A 45 27.73 -27.03 -0.13
N LYS A 46 27.10 -28.22 -0.09
CA LYS A 46 27.75 -29.50 -0.44
C LYS A 46 28.25 -29.51 -1.87
N LEU A 47 27.58 -28.87 -2.81
CA LEU A 47 27.94 -28.79 -4.22
C LEU A 47 28.93 -27.67 -4.54
N ARG A 48 29.50 -26.96 -3.52
CA ARG A 48 30.38 -25.79 -3.67
C ARG A 48 29.82 -24.72 -4.64
N ARG A 49 28.50 -24.65 -4.78
CA ARG A 49 27.84 -23.60 -5.55
C ARG A 49 27.61 -22.39 -4.64
N SER A 50 28.03 -21.22 -5.06
CA SER A 50 27.96 -19.97 -4.30
C SER A 50 26.53 -19.40 -4.08
N ARG A 51 25.49 -20.20 -4.30
CA ARG A 51 24.11 -19.82 -3.98
C ARG A 51 23.90 -19.93 -2.48
N GLY A 52 24.28 -18.85 -1.78
CA GLY A 52 23.94 -18.62 -0.38
C GLY A 52 22.43 -18.47 -0.14
N TYR A 53 22.10 -18.10 1.07
CA TYR A 53 20.73 -17.72 1.42
C TYR A 53 20.22 -16.64 0.49
N GLY A 54 18.97 -16.74 0.03
CA GLY A 54 18.34 -15.66 -0.72
C GLY A 54 18.22 -14.40 0.14
N ARG A 55 18.11 -13.24 -0.49
CA ARG A 55 18.07 -11.92 0.20
C ARG A 55 16.99 -11.85 1.30
N LEU A 56 15.82 -12.46 1.07
CA LEU A 56 14.71 -12.49 2.03
C LEU A 56 14.72 -13.72 2.94
N SER A 57 15.85 -14.46 3.03
CA SER A 57 15.93 -15.62 3.91
C SER A 57 15.68 -15.24 5.37
N GLY A 58 14.74 -15.96 6.01
CA GLY A 58 14.32 -15.69 7.38
C GLY A 58 13.25 -14.57 7.52
N TRP A 59 12.87 -13.90 6.43
CA TRP A 59 11.77 -12.96 6.46
C TRP A 59 10.43 -13.69 6.39
N ILE A 60 9.54 -13.35 7.30
CA ILE A 60 8.13 -13.78 7.29
C ILE A 60 7.34 -12.66 6.63
N ILE A 61 6.73 -12.94 5.48
CA ILE A 61 6.01 -11.97 4.64
C ILE A 61 4.62 -12.54 4.34
N PRO A 62 3.61 -12.26 5.17
CA PRO A 62 2.23 -12.65 4.88
C PRO A 62 1.75 -12.02 3.57
N ALA A 63 0.97 -12.76 2.79
CA ALA A 63 0.45 -12.32 1.50
C ALA A 63 -0.90 -11.62 1.66
N LYS A 64 -1.14 -10.54 0.92
CA LYS A 64 -2.46 -9.90 0.86
C LYS A 64 -3.48 -10.87 0.25
N ASP A 65 -4.69 -10.91 0.79
CA ASP A 65 -5.76 -11.83 0.35
C ASP A 65 -6.46 -11.43 -0.96
N LEU A 66 -5.73 -10.77 -1.82
CA LEU A 66 -6.05 -10.49 -3.23
C LEU A 66 -5.05 -11.13 -4.18
N SER A 67 -4.03 -11.81 -3.66
CA SER A 67 -2.97 -12.48 -4.41
C SER A 67 -2.90 -13.94 -4.04
N ASP A 68 -2.70 -14.79 -5.03
CA ASP A 68 -2.68 -16.23 -4.87
C ASP A 68 -1.36 -16.75 -4.32
N VAL A 69 -1.46 -17.76 -3.45
CA VAL A 69 -0.35 -18.59 -2.98
C VAL A 69 -0.80 -20.05 -3.11
N ALA A 70 -0.11 -20.83 -3.89
CA ALA A 70 -0.45 -22.25 -4.15
C ALA A 70 -0.70 -23.01 -2.85
N GLY A 71 -1.83 -23.70 -2.77
CA GLY A 71 -2.24 -24.48 -1.59
C GLY A 71 -2.88 -23.66 -0.47
N MET A 72 -3.06 -22.33 -0.62
CA MET A 72 -3.78 -21.48 0.32
C MET A 72 -5.12 -21.01 -0.22
N PRO A 73 -6.15 -20.81 0.63
CA PRO A 73 -7.39 -20.19 0.20
C PRO A 73 -7.18 -18.71 -0.13
N THR A 74 -7.87 -18.22 -1.15
CA THR A 74 -7.99 -16.81 -1.51
C THR A 74 -9.46 -16.42 -1.48
N THR A 75 -9.81 -15.39 -0.69
CA THR A 75 -11.20 -14.93 -0.55
C THR A 75 -11.51 -13.71 -1.38
N LEU A 76 -10.51 -13.02 -1.90
CA LEU A 76 -10.65 -11.71 -2.56
C LEU A 76 -11.40 -10.69 -1.70
N GLY A 77 -11.31 -10.81 -0.36
CA GLY A 77 -11.99 -9.95 0.61
C GLY A 77 -13.48 -10.19 0.75
N ASN A 78 -13.99 -11.31 0.24
CA ASN A 78 -15.38 -11.75 0.40
C ASN A 78 -15.41 -13.27 0.60
N ARG A 79 -15.93 -13.74 1.74
CA ARG A 79 -15.98 -15.17 2.09
C ARG A 79 -16.68 -16.01 1.02
N SER A 80 -17.72 -15.50 0.37
CA SER A 80 -18.46 -16.23 -0.68
C SER A 80 -17.65 -16.49 -1.95
N ARG A 81 -16.51 -15.77 -2.13
CA ARG A 81 -15.62 -15.91 -3.28
C ARG A 81 -14.44 -16.85 -3.03
N THR A 82 -14.40 -17.53 -1.88
CA THR A 82 -13.27 -18.36 -1.49
C THR A 82 -13.00 -19.49 -2.47
N TYR A 83 -11.77 -19.60 -2.92
CA TYR A 83 -11.25 -20.73 -3.70
C TYR A 83 -9.85 -21.13 -3.22
N MET A 84 -9.43 -22.35 -3.52
CA MET A 84 -8.07 -22.81 -3.27
C MET A 84 -7.18 -22.45 -4.45
N ALA A 85 -6.14 -21.66 -4.19
CA ALA A 85 -5.18 -21.29 -5.23
C ALA A 85 -4.32 -22.48 -5.64
N THR A 86 -4.19 -22.74 -6.93
CA THR A 86 -3.35 -23.81 -7.51
C THR A 86 -1.97 -23.29 -7.89
N GLU A 87 -1.82 -22.00 -8.08
CA GLU A 87 -0.58 -21.33 -8.46
C GLU A 87 -0.25 -20.20 -7.49
N THR A 88 0.98 -19.72 -7.54
CA THR A 88 1.42 -18.57 -6.76
C THR A 88 1.69 -17.39 -7.69
N ASP A 89 1.13 -16.23 -7.36
CA ASP A 89 1.34 -14.99 -8.11
C ASP A 89 2.84 -14.69 -8.31
N PRO A 90 3.24 -14.16 -9.48
CA PRO A 90 4.65 -13.96 -9.83
C PRO A 90 5.44 -13.15 -8.81
N PHE A 91 4.84 -12.11 -8.22
CA PHE A 91 5.49 -11.28 -7.19
C PHE A 91 5.82 -12.10 -5.93
N LEU A 92 4.84 -12.86 -5.42
CA LEU A 92 5.00 -13.71 -4.24
C LEU A 92 5.94 -14.90 -4.53
N LEU A 93 5.88 -15.46 -5.73
CA LEU A 93 6.82 -16.49 -6.17
C LEU A 93 8.27 -15.97 -6.17
N SER A 94 8.47 -14.70 -6.57
CA SER A 94 9.78 -14.05 -6.46
C SER A 94 10.23 -13.91 -5.00
N CYS A 95 9.34 -13.56 -4.08
CA CYS A 95 9.65 -13.51 -2.64
C CYS A 95 10.05 -14.88 -2.09
N LEU A 96 9.30 -15.94 -2.43
CA LEU A 96 9.64 -17.33 -2.05
C LEU A 96 10.99 -17.80 -2.61
N ARG A 97 11.28 -17.44 -3.86
CA ARG A 97 12.59 -17.74 -4.49
C ARG A 97 13.75 -17.04 -3.80
N GLN A 98 13.51 -15.85 -3.24
CA GLN A 98 14.47 -15.09 -2.45
C GLN A 98 14.55 -15.56 -0.99
N GLY A 99 13.78 -16.57 -0.60
CA GLY A 99 13.85 -17.18 0.72
C GLY A 99 12.86 -16.62 1.75
N ALA A 100 11.87 -15.84 1.34
CA ALA A 100 10.78 -15.43 2.24
C ALA A 100 9.92 -16.65 2.62
N ILE A 101 9.26 -16.55 3.78
CA ILE A 101 8.25 -17.49 4.28
C ILE A 101 6.90 -16.79 4.22
N ILE A 102 5.91 -17.40 3.58
CA ILE A 102 4.54 -16.91 3.52
C ILE A 102 3.69 -17.77 4.46
N PRO A 103 3.32 -17.27 5.65
CA PRO A 103 2.60 -18.06 6.67
C PRO A 103 1.08 -18.04 6.48
N GLY A 104 0.57 -17.23 5.55
CA GLY A 104 -0.87 -17.06 5.37
C GLY A 104 -1.23 -15.79 4.60
N LYS A 105 -2.53 -15.46 4.65
CA LYS A 105 -3.17 -14.37 3.89
C LYS A 105 -3.68 -13.30 4.84
N THR A 106 -3.51 -12.01 4.48
CA THR A 106 -3.92 -10.86 5.31
C THR A 106 -5.25 -10.29 4.83
N LEU A 107 -6.10 -9.87 5.76
CA LEU A 107 -7.41 -9.28 5.49
C LEU A 107 -7.31 -8.09 4.52
N ALA A 108 -8.19 -8.11 3.53
CA ALA A 108 -8.39 -7.06 2.53
C ALA A 108 -9.88 -6.88 2.27
N PRO A 109 -10.38 -5.72 1.85
CA PRO A 109 -11.76 -5.54 1.45
C PRO A 109 -12.02 -6.23 0.10
N GLU A 110 -13.29 -6.41 -0.24
CA GLU A 110 -13.69 -7.10 -1.47
C GLU A 110 -13.01 -6.49 -2.70
N LEU A 111 -12.28 -7.34 -3.44
CA LEU A 111 -11.52 -7.00 -4.65
C LEU A 111 -10.52 -5.84 -4.48
N GLY A 112 -10.28 -5.38 -3.25
CA GLY A 112 -9.40 -4.26 -2.95
C GLY A 112 -9.92 -2.91 -3.39
N LEU A 113 -11.22 -2.75 -3.58
CA LEU A 113 -11.84 -1.58 -4.19
C LEU A 113 -12.15 -0.44 -3.21
N THR A 114 -11.78 -0.58 -1.92
CA THR A 114 -11.98 0.48 -0.93
C THR A 114 -10.68 0.95 -0.29
N ALA A 115 -10.67 2.21 0.14
CA ALA A 115 -9.59 2.83 0.92
C ALA A 115 -9.63 2.43 2.41
N TYR A 116 -10.61 1.64 2.82
CA TYR A 116 -10.79 1.06 4.16
C TYR A 116 -10.88 -0.47 4.06
N THR A 117 -10.69 -1.20 5.17
CA THR A 117 -10.68 -2.67 5.15
C THR A 117 -11.81 -3.24 5.97
N GLU A 118 -12.92 -3.51 5.29
CA GLU A 118 -14.11 -4.14 5.85
C GLU A 118 -14.58 -5.28 4.91
N PRO A 119 -13.91 -6.44 4.95
CA PRO A 119 -14.23 -7.57 4.07
C PRO A 119 -15.63 -8.13 4.35
N VAL A 120 -16.23 -8.76 3.34
CA VAL A 120 -17.57 -9.35 3.41
C VAL A 120 -17.51 -10.73 4.09
N GLY A 121 -18.23 -10.89 5.19
CA GLY A 121 -18.30 -12.17 5.93
C GLY A 121 -17.01 -12.58 6.65
N LEU A 122 -16.04 -11.67 6.77
CA LEU A 122 -14.79 -11.85 7.49
C LEU A 122 -14.61 -10.76 8.56
N PRO A 123 -13.73 -10.96 9.57
CA PRO A 123 -13.45 -9.93 10.57
C PRO A 123 -12.90 -8.65 9.96
N HIS A 124 -13.28 -7.49 10.50
CA HIS A 124 -12.71 -6.20 10.14
C HIS A 124 -11.47 -5.95 11.00
N PRO A 125 -10.27 -5.73 10.41
CA PRO A 125 -9.08 -5.46 11.20
C PRO A 125 -9.20 -4.11 11.93
N ASP A 126 -8.73 -4.07 13.17
CA ASP A 126 -8.81 -2.91 14.05
C ASP A 126 -7.49 -2.14 14.07
N ASN A 127 -7.56 -0.82 13.96
CA ASN A 127 -6.37 0.02 13.92
C ASN A 127 -5.65 0.02 15.29
N PRO A 128 -4.42 -0.49 15.39
CA PRO A 128 -3.74 -0.58 16.68
C PRO A 128 -3.34 0.78 17.27
N THR A 129 -3.26 1.83 16.45
CA THR A 129 -2.89 3.18 16.88
C THR A 129 -4.09 4.08 17.16
N LEU A 130 -5.28 3.64 16.73
CA LEU A 130 -6.56 4.32 16.95
C LEU A 130 -7.69 3.28 17.04
N PRO A 131 -7.84 2.58 18.18
CA PRO A 131 -8.81 1.49 18.34
C PRO A 131 -10.24 1.90 17.95
N GLY A 132 -10.98 1.00 17.31
CA GLY A 132 -12.33 1.24 16.79
C GLY A 132 -12.37 1.99 15.45
N HIS A 133 -11.24 2.41 14.90
CA HIS A 133 -11.14 3.12 13.63
C HIS A 133 -10.54 2.21 12.54
N THR A 134 -10.76 2.60 11.29
CA THR A 134 -10.21 1.86 10.16
C THR A 134 -8.68 1.91 10.15
N PRO A 135 -7.98 0.79 9.89
CA PRO A 135 -6.55 0.80 9.63
C PRO A 135 -6.22 1.27 8.20
N GLY A 136 -7.21 1.82 7.49
CA GLY A 136 -7.10 2.10 6.06
C GLY A 136 -7.23 0.84 5.20
N GLY A 137 -7.08 1.00 3.89
CA GLY A 137 -7.24 -0.06 2.90
C GLY A 137 -6.57 0.27 1.56
N SER A 138 -6.52 -0.74 0.74
CA SER A 138 -7.09 -2.09 0.88
C SER A 138 -6.14 -3.10 1.54
N SER A 139 -4.94 -2.71 2.01
CA SER A 139 -3.99 -3.61 2.68
C SER A 139 -4.04 -3.48 4.22
N GLY A 140 -5.26 -3.33 4.81
CA GLY A 140 -5.41 -3.03 6.24
C GLY A 140 -4.99 -4.17 7.16
N GLY A 141 -5.25 -5.45 6.81
CA GLY A 141 -4.77 -6.58 7.61
C GLY A 141 -3.25 -6.65 7.67
N ALA A 142 -2.56 -6.37 6.54
CA ALA A 142 -1.11 -6.27 6.48
C ALA A 142 -0.58 -5.12 7.35
N ALA A 143 -1.25 -3.96 7.31
CA ALA A 143 -0.88 -2.79 8.11
C ALA A 143 -1.00 -3.04 9.61
N VAL A 144 -2.11 -3.63 10.06
CA VAL A 144 -2.32 -4.01 11.48
C VAL A 144 -1.21 -4.94 11.97
N MET A 145 -0.87 -5.94 11.18
CA MET A 145 0.18 -6.91 11.50
C MET A 145 1.55 -6.27 11.70
N VAL A 146 1.92 -5.38 10.78
CA VAL A 146 3.20 -4.67 10.82
C VAL A 146 3.22 -3.66 11.97
N ALA A 147 2.15 -2.88 12.15
CA ALA A 147 2.05 -1.89 13.23
C ALA A 147 2.11 -2.53 14.62
N ARG A 148 1.54 -3.72 14.81
CA ARG A 148 1.65 -4.50 16.05
C ARG A 148 3.01 -5.22 16.21
N GLY A 149 3.92 -5.12 15.25
CA GLY A 149 5.21 -5.79 15.31
C GLY A 149 5.15 -7.33 15.23
N LEU A 150 4.04 -7.88 14.70
CA LEU A 150 3.91 -9.33 14.48
C LEU A 150 4.88 -9.79 13.39
N VAL A 151 5.06 -8.97 12.35
CA VAL A 151 6.03 -9.16 11.28
C VAL A 151 6.75 -7.83 10.98
N ARG A 152 7.96 -7.90 10.43
CA ARG A 152 8.73 -6.71 10.03
C ARG A 152 8.18 -6.07 8.75
N ALA A 153 7.66 -6.90 7.86
CA ALA A 153 7.02 -6.46 6.63
C ALA A 153 5.94 -7.45 6.18
N ALA A 154 4.97 -6.96 5.43
CA ALA A 154 3.92 -7.77 4.82
C ALA A 154 3.71 -7.35 3.36
N HIS A 155 3.34 -8.31 2.50
CA HIS A 155 2.99 -8.03 1.12
C HIS A 155 1.70 -7.20 1.03
N ALA A 156 1.71 -6.25 0.12
CA ALA A 156 0.61 -5.33 -0.14
C ALA A 156 0.56 -4.95 -1.63
N SER A 157 -0.55 -4.41 -2.09
CA SER A 157 -0.71 -3.85 -3.43
C SER A 157 -1.34 -2.47 -3.35
N ASP A 158 -1.04 -1.59 -4.32
CA ASP A 158 -1.49 -0.20 -4.33
C ASP A 158 -2.06 0.15 -5.71
N GLY A 159 -3.39 0.21 -5.81
CA GLY A 159 -4.11 0.57 -7.02
C GLY A 159 -4.73 1.97 -6.98
N GLY A 160 -4.84 2.56 -5.80
CA GLY A 160 -5.37 3.91 -5.57
C GLY A 160 -4.90 4.48 -4.22
N GLY A 161 -3.77 4.00 -3.69
CA GLY A 161 -3.24 4.35 -2.39
C GLY A 161 -3.16 3.18 -1.41
N SER A 162 -3.47 1.96 -1.83
CA SER A 162 -3.70 0.81 -0.93
C SER A 162 -2.46 0.23 -0.22
N ILE A 163 -1.26 0.75 -0.42
CA ILE A 163 -0.08 0.63 0.46
C ILE A 163 0.01 1.86 1.35
N ARG A 164 -0.12 3.04 0.76
CA ARG A 164 0.17 4.34 1.38
C ARG A 164 -0.89 4.76 2.39
N ILE A 165 -2.18 4.56 2.08
CA ILE A 165 -3.30 4.85 2.97
C ILE A 165 -3.18 4.06 4.29
N PRO A 166 -3.10 2.72 4.28
CA PRO A 166 -2.97 1.98 5.53
C PRO A 166 -1.66 2.26 6.27
N ALA A 167 -0.56 2.60 5.59
CA ALA A 167 0.64 3.08 6.24
C ALA A 167 0.41 4.39 7.01
N ALA A 168 -0.29 5.34 6.39
CA ALA A 168 -0.67 6.61 7.01
C ALA A 168 -1.58 6.40 8.23
N CYS A 169 -2.55 5.49 8.14
CA CYS A 169 -3.51 5.22 9.21
C CYS A 169 -2.90 4.55 10.43
N THR A 170 -1.84 3.77 10.25
CA THR A 170 -1.27 2.91 11.30
C THR A 170 0.14 3.30 11.74
N GLY A 171 0.67 4.43 11.23
CA GLY A 171 1.96 4.97 11.62
C GLY A 171 3.16 4.10 11.22
N ILE A 172 3.08 3.41 10.09
CA ILE A 172 4.15 2.58 9.53
C ILE A 172 4.66 3.13 8.19
N VAL A 173 5.59 2.43 7.56
CA VAL A 173 6.16 2.82 6.27
C VAL A 173 5.49 2.07 5.12
N GLY A 174 4.99 2.81 4.15
CA GLY A 174 4.38 2.27 2.93
C GLY A 174 5.07 2.81 1.68
N TYR A 175 5.76 1.94 0.95
CA TYR A 175 6.36 2.30 -0.34
C TYR A 175 5.60 1.67 -1.50
N LYS A 176 5.03 2.53 -2.34
CA LYS A 176 4.49 2.17 -3.63
C LYS A 176 5.61 2.30 -4.67
N PRO A 177 6.15 1.22 -5.23
CA PRO A 177 7.17 1.31 -6.28
C PRO A 177 6.58 1.90 -7.58
N PRO A 178 7.43 2.42 -8.48
CA PRO A 178 6.99 2.72 -9.83
C PRO A 178 6.54 1.42 -10.52
N HIS A 179 5.57 1.55 -11.43
CA HIS A 179 5.04 0.40 -12.17
C HIS A 179 4.64 0.79 -13.59
N ASP A 180 4.45 -0.22 -14.44
CA ASP A 180 3.91 -0.03 -15.77
C ASP A 180 2.40 0.23 -15.72
N THR A 181 1.97 1.33 -16.35
CA THR A 181 0.58 1.75 -16.47
C THR A 181 -0.08 1.27 -17.77
N GLY A 182 0.59 0.43 -18.55
CA GLY A 182 0.06 -0.12 -19.79
C GLY A 182 -1.35 -0.71 -19.60
N ASN A 183 -2.23 -0.52 -20.58
CA ASN A 183 -3.66 -0.87 -20.49
C ASN A 183 -4.40 -0.24 -19.30
N ALA A 184 -4.02 1.00 -18.95
CA ALA A 184 -4.53 1.74 -17.80
C ALA A 184 -4.45 0.94 -16.47
N ASN A 185 -3.34 0.23 -16.26
CA ASN A 185 -3.12 -0.52 -15.03
C ASN A 185 -2.69 0.40 -13.88
N PRO A 186 -3.50 0.55 -12.80
CA PRO A 186 -3.13 1.39 -11.66
C PRO A 186 -2.33 0.66 -10.59
N VAL A 187 -2.17 -0.67 -10.67
CA VAL A 187 -1.76 -1.51 -9.55
C VAL A 187 -0.25 -1.74 -9.53
N ALA A 188 0.39 -1.32 -8.43
CA ALA A 188 1.74 -1.71 -8.06
C ALA A 188 1.70 -2.78 -6.97
N GLN A 189 2.58 -3.79 -7.06
CA GLN A 189 2.87 -4.73 -5.97
C GLN A 189 3.99 -4.17 -5.10
N GLY A 190 3.96 -4.41 -3.79
CA GLY A 190 4.97 -3.91 -2.87
C GLY A 190 4.77 -4.42 -1.44
N PHE A 191 5.26 -3.64 -0.48
CA PHE A 191 5.25 -4.02 0.92
C PHE A 191 4.86 -2.85 1.82
N LEU A 192 4.26 -3.19 2.95
CA LEU A 192 4.21 -2.39 4.17
C LEU A 192 5.35 -2.86 5.09
N ALA A 193 6.01 -1.95 5.78
CA ALA A 193 7.12 -2.26 6.67
C ALA A 193 7.10 -1.42 7.95
N GLY A 194 7.64 -1.96 9.05
CA GLY A 194 7.63 -1.27 10.34
C GLY A 194 8.62 -0.10 10.43
N THR A 195 9.68 -0.11 9.62
CA THR A 195 10.72 0.93 9.60
C THR A 195 11.12 1.29 8.18
N LEU A 196 11.74 2.46 8.00
CA LEU A 196 12.30 2.88 6.70
C LEU A 196 13.39 1.92 6.23
N THR A 197 14.23 1.43 7.14
CA THR A 197 15.28 0.44 6.89
C THR A 197 14.70 -0.89 6.40
N ASP A 198 13.67 -1.41 7.07
CA ASP A 198 12.98 -2.62 6.65
C ASP A 198 12.31 -2.44 5.27
N SER A 199 11.70 -1.27 5.03
CA SER A 199 11.08 -0.94 3.74
C SER A 199 12.12 -0.90 2.62
N ALA A 200 13.25 -0.23 2.83
CA ALA A 200 14.35 -0.20 1.86
C ALA A 200 14.86 -1.62 1.56
N TYR A 201 15.06 -2.43 2.62
CA TYR A 201 15.57 -3.79 2.47
C TYR A 201 14.62 -4.69 1.67
N VAL A 202 13.33 -4.76 2.02
CA VAL A 202 12.39 -5.66 1.31
C VAL A 202 12.18 -5.24 -0.14
N ASN A 203 12.29 -3.95 -0.44
CA ASN A 203 12.19 -3.41 -1.80
C ASN A 203 13.52 -3.42 -2.58
N ASN A 204 14.61 -3.93 -1.97
CA ASN A 204 15.95 -3.95 -2.58
C ASN A 204 16.44 -2.55 -2.99
N VAL A 205 16.21 -1.57 -2.14
CA VAL A 205 16.66 -0.19 -2.34
C VAL A 205 17.85 0.09 -1.43
N THR A 206 18.95 0.55 -2.00
CA THR A 206 20.09 1.06 -1.24
C THR A 206 19.88 2.54 -0.96
N VAL A 207 19.74 2.90 0.31
CA VAL A 207 19.56 4.30 0.72
C VAL A 207 20.91 5.01 0.61
N PRO A 208 21.03 6.10 -0.16
CA PRO A 208 22.29 6.83 -0.28
C PRO A 208 22.58 7.62 1.01
N ALA A 209 23.84 7.74 1.37
CA ALA A 209 24.28 8.53 2.54
C ALA A 209 23.97 10.03 2.38
N ARG A 210 23.90 10.51 1.15
CA ARG A 210 23.52 11.90 0.82
C ARG A 210 22.70 11.94 -0.45
N VAL A 211 21.73 12.85 -0.48
CA VAL A 211 20.92 13.16 -1.65
C VAL A 211 21.42 14.49 -2.22
N PRO A 212 21.56 14.64 -3.54
CA PRO A 212 21.91 15.93 -4.14
C PRO A 212 20.80 16.96 -3.82
N ARG A 213 21.11 18.26 -4.00
CA ARG A 213 20.09 19.30 -3.91
C ARG A 213 18.97 18.99 -4.92
N LEU A 214 17.73 18.96 -4.45
CA LEU A 214 16.54 18.66 -5.24
C LEU A 214 15.55 19.82 -5.14
N ARG A 215 14.72 19.94 -6.17
CA ARG A 215 13.53 20.82 -6.17
C ARG A 215 12.36 20.04 -5.60
N VAL A 216 11.78 20.53 -4.53
CA VAL A 216 10.65 19.90 -3.81
C VAL A 216 9.41 20.74 -3.99
N GLY A 217 8.41 20.18 -4.68
CA GLY A 217 7.08 20.79 -4.76
C GLY A 217 6.25 20.42 -3.53
N VAL A 218 5.62 21.40 -2.91
CA VAL A 218 4.68 21.19 -1.79
C VAL A 218 3.26 21.37 -2.29
N LEU A 219 2.49 20.30 -2.29
CA LEU A 219 1.09 20.26 -2.77
C LEU A 219 0.14 20.01 -1.61
N ILE A 220 -0.44 21.07 -1.09
CA ILE A 220 -1.47 21.00 -0.03
C ILE A 220 -2.89 21.02 -0.59
N GLU A 221 -3.07 21.53 -1.80
CA GLU A 221 -4.35 21.55 -2.50
C GLU A 221 -4.81 20.10 -2.82
N PRO A 222 -6.02 19.69 -2.40
CA PRO A 222 -6.58 18.39 -2.78
C PRO A 222 -6.71 18.24 -4.30
N VAL A 223 -6.31 17.07 -4.85
CA VAL A 223 -6.28 16.87 -6.32
C VAL A 223 -7.61 16.37 -6.87
N HIS A 224 -8.23 15.39 -6.20
CA HIS A 224 -9.35 14.62 -6.76
C HIS A 224 -10.72 14.90 -6.11
N ALA A 225 -10.75 15.74 -5.09
CA ALA A 225 -11.99 16.15 -4.42
C ALA A 225 -11.78 17.50 -3.72
N GLU A 226 -12.87 18.21 -3.51
CA GLU A 226 -12.89 19.35 -2.61
C GLU A 226 -13.13 18.86 -1.19
N VAL A 227 -12.22 19.21 -0.28
CA VAL A 227 -12.30 18.86 1.13
C VAL A 227 -11.46 19.81 1.98
N GLU A 228 -11.93 20.09 3.17
CA GLU A 228 -11.14 20.78 4.20
C GLU A 228 -10.10 19.80 4.77
N VAL A 229 -8.83 20.21 4.77
CA VAL A 229 -7.73 19.40 5.27
C VAL A 229 -7.46 19.79 6.73
N SER A 230 -7.36 18.78 7.60
CA SER A 230 -7.11 18.99 9.02
C SER A 230 -5.81 19.75 9.27
N GLU A 231 -5.84 20.71 10.18
CA GLU A 231 -4.73 21.62 10.48
C GLU A 231 -3.44 20.86 10.85
N HIS A 232 -3.53 19.80 11.64
CA HIS A 232 -2.36 19.01 12.03
C HIS A 232 -1.67 18.31 10.84
N MET A 233 -2.43 17.93 9.79
CA MET A 233 -1.88 17.36 8.55
C MET A 233 -1.15 18.45 7.75
N LEU A 234 -1.75 19.63 7.61
CA LEU A 234 -1.11 20.77 6.93
C LEU A 234 0.15 21.23 7.66
N SER A 235 0.08 21.34 8.99
CA SER A 235 1.22 21.71 9.83
C SER A 235 2.37 20.72 9.74
N ALA A 236 2.08 19.42 9.63
CA ALA A 236 3.11 18.39 9.44
C ALA A 236 3.84 18.56 8.10
N VAL A 237 3.09 18.83 7.02
CA VAL A 237 3.68 19.11 5.70
C VAL A 237 4.54 20.37 5.71
N ASP A 238 4.09 21.44 6.35
CA ASP A 238 4.86 22.68 6.48
C ASP A 238 6.18 22.46 7.23
N ARG A 239 6.14 21.73 8.36
CA ARG A 239 7.37 21.39 9.11
C ARG A 239 8.30 20.48 8.31
N ALA A 240 7.77 19.52 7.56
CA ALA A 240 8.58 18.66 6.69
C ALA A 240 9.22 19.48 5.54
N ALA A 241 8.46 20.40 4.95
CA ALA A 241 8.96 21.34 3.93
C ALA A 241 10.11 22.22 4.50
N SER A 242 9.93 22.75 5.70
CA SER A 242 10.96 23.51 6.42
C SER A 242 12.21 22.67 6.71
N ALA A 243 12.05 21.40 7.11
CA ALA A 243 13.17 20.49 7.34
C ALA A 243 13.95 20.21 6.05
N LEU A 244 13.27 19.98 4.92
CA LEU A 244 13.92 19.80 3.61
C LEU A 244 14.64 21.06 3.14
N SER A 245 14.06 22.24 3.35
CA SER A 245 14.73 23.51 3.05
C SER A 245 16.00 23.70 3.87
N LYS A 246 15.97 23.39 5.18
CA LYS A 246 17.15 23.43 6.06
C LYS A 246 18.20 22.39 5.67
N ALA A 247 17.81 21.27 5.07
CA ALA A 247 18.70 20.27 4.50
C ALA A 247 19.32 20.68 3.16
N GLY A 248 18.96 21.86 2.61
CA GLY A 248 19.55 22.46 1.41
C GLY A 248 18.80 22.15 0.12
N HIS A 249 17.56 21.65 0.20
CA HIS A 249 16.69 21.48 -0.98
C HIS A 249 15.97 22.79 -1.34
N ASP A 250 15.59 22.94 -2.62
CA ASP A 250 14.76 24.04 -3.09
C ASP A 250 13.29 23.68 -2.93
N VAL A 251 12.62 24.31 -1.98
CA VAL A 251 11.22 24.02 -1.63
C VAL A 251 10.32 25.12 -2.19
N MET A 252 9.26 24.73 -2.89
CA MET A 252 8.29 25.65 -3.47
C MET A 252 6.87 25.11 -3.41
N MET A 253 5.89 25.99 -3.23
CA MET A 253 4.47 25.62 -3.33
C MET A 253 4.12 25.32 -4.80
N VAL A 254 3.33 24.26 -5.01
CA VAL A 254 2.76 23.93 -6.32
C VAL A 254 1.25 23.76 -6.21
N ARG A 255 0.56 23.93 -7.33
CA ARG A 255 -0.89 23.74 -7.42
C ARG A 255 -1.21 22.40 -8.09
N ARG A 256 -2.48 21.95 -8.02
CA ARG A 256 -2.91 20.71 -8.65
C ARG A 256 -2.54 20.67 -10.14
N PRO A 257 -2.09 19.53 -10.70
CA PRO A 257 -1.45 19.47 -12.02
C PRO A 257 -2.45 19.38 -13.17
N TYR A 258 -3.72 19.07 -12.88
CA TYR A 258 -4.79 18.85 -13.86
C TYR A 258 -6.17 19.02 -13.22
N GLY A 259 -7.21 19.11 -14.03
CA GLY A 259 -8.62 19.14 -13.61
C GLY A 259 -9.19 17.74 -13.32
N ASP A 260 -10.52 17.58 -13.42
CA ASP A 260 -11.23 16.40 -12.92
C ASP A 260 -11.22 15.21 -13.88
N ALA A 261 -10.99 15.44 -15.18
CA ALA A 261 -11.08 14.40 -16.22
C ALA A 261 -10.21 13.16 -15.96
N PRO A 262 -8.93 13.27 -15.52
CA PRO A 262 -8.13 12.09 -15.21
C PRO A 262 -8.69 11.23 -14.07
N PHE A 263 -9.27 11.83 -13.03
CA PHE A 263 -9.88 11.06 -11.95
C PHE A 263 -11.21 10.43 -12.38
N ALA A 264 -11.99 11.10 -13.21
CA ALA A 264 -13.17 10.50 -13.85
C ALA A 264 -12.77 9.27 -14.69
N ALA A 265 -11.66 9.34 -15.43
CA ALA A 265 -11.13 8.20 -16.17
C ALA A 265 -10.71 7.05 -15.24
N PHE A 266 -10.07 7.34 -14.10
CA PHE A 266 -9.74 6.32 -13.09
C PHE A 266 -11.02 5.63 -12.57
N HIS A 267 -12.05 6.39 -12.23
CA HIS A 267 -13.34 5.86 -11.79
C HIS A 267 -13.99 4.98 -12.88
N ASP A 268 -13.93 5.40 -14.14
CA ASP A 268 -14.41 4.61 -15.27
C ASP A 268 -13.63 3.30 -15.43
N ILE A 269 -12.31 3.30 -15.26
CA ILE A 269 -11.48 2.09 -15.28
C ILE A 269 -11.88 1.11 -14.18
N LEU A 270 -12.08 1.58 -12.95
CA LEU A 270 -12.56 0.72 -11.87
C LEU A 270 -13.92 0.12 -12.18
N SER A 271 -14.84 0.94 -12.71
CA SER A 271 -16.20 0.52 -13.10
C SER A 271 -16.17 -0.52 -14.22
N LEU A 272 -15.41 -0.29 -15.29
CA LEU A 272 -15.26 -1.23 -16.41
C LEU A 272 -14.64 -2.57 -15.98
N ARG A 273 -13.67 -2.55 -15.07
CA ARG A 273 -13.08 -3.77 -14.51
C ARG A 273 -14.08 -4.53 -13.65
N SER A 274 -14.93 -3.82 -12.92
CA SER A 274 -15.95 -4.41 -12.06
C SER A 274 -17.04 -5.15 -12.85
N VAL A 275 -17.31 -4.80 -14.13
CA VAL A 275 -18.24 -5.51 -15.00
C VAL A 275 -17.88 -7.00 -15.13
N LYS A 276 -16.61 -7.35 -15.08
CA LYS A 276 -16.12 -8.73 -15.20
C LYS A 276 -16.25 -9.55 -13.92
N VAL A 277 -16.68 -8.94 -12.81
CA VAL A 277 -16.80 -9.61 -11.51
C VAL A 277 -18.10 -10.43 -11.47
N PRO A 278 -18.03 -11.76 -11.37
CA PRO A 278 -19.22 -12.61 -11.36
C PRO A 278 -19.88 -12.65 -9.98
N GLY A 279 -21.15 -13.07 -9.96
CA GLY A 279 -21.89 -13.41 -8.75
C GLY A 279 -22.30 -12.21 -7.87
N GLU A 280 -22.70 -12.51 -6.63
CA GLU A 280 -23.07 -11.50 -5.65
C GLU A 280 -21.85 -10.69 -5.21
N ALA A 281 -22.08 -9.42 -4.94
CA ALA A 281 -21.03 -8.48 -4.56
C ALA A 281 -21.54 -7.49 -3.52
N SER A 282 -20.63 -6.86 -2.77
CA SER A 282 -20.97 -5.77 -1.86
C SER A 282 -21.67 -4.62 -2.60
N PRO A 283 -22.38 -3.75 -1.88
CA PRO A 283 -23.08 -2.62 -2.50
C PRO A 283 -22.19 -1.75 -3.39
N LEU A 284 -20.96 -1.43 -2.94
CA LEU A 284 -20.03 -0.63 -3.73
C LEU A 284 -19.58 -1.34 -5.00
N VAL A 285 -19.24 -2.62 -4.93
CA VAL A 285 -18.81 -3.41 -6.11
C VAL A 285 -19.95 -3.56 -7.09
N SER A 286 -21.17 -3.77 -6.61
CA SER A 286 -22.38 -3.84 -7.45
C SER A 286 -22.63 -2.51 -8.16
N TRP A 287 -22.53 -1.40 -7.45
CA TRP A 287 -22.69 -0.06 -8.03
C TRP A 287 -21.63 0.24 -9.10
N LEU A 288 -20.37 -0.09 -8.85
CA LEU A 288 -19.29 0.06 -9.85
C LEU A 288 -19.55 -0.80 -11.09
N ARG A 289 -20.03 -2.03 -10.90
CA ARG A 289 -20.40 -2.93 -12.00
C ARG A 289 -21.55 -2.36 -12.84
N ASP A 290 -22.61 -1.89 -12.19
CA ASP A 290 -23.77 -1.30 -12.87
C ASP A 290 -23.38 -0.01 -13.61
N ARG A 291 -22.54 0.82 -13.02
CA ARG A 291 -22.00 2.00 -13.67
C ARG A 291 -21.14 1.63 -14.88
N GLY A 292 -20.26 0.64 -14.74
CA GLY A 292 -19.37 0.16 -15.81
C GLY A 292 -20.15 -0.40 -17.01
N SER A 293 -21.27 -1.09 -16.78
CA SER A 293 -22.13 -1.64 -17.84
C SER A 293 -22.78 -0.58 -18.71
N ARG A 294 -22.90 0.66 -18.22
CA ARG A 294 -23.49 1.80 -18.94
C ARG A 294 -22.45 2.64 -19.70
N ILE A 295 -21.15 2.35 -19.56
CA ILE A 295 -20.09 3.07 -20.27
C ILE A 295 -20.06 2.63 -21.74
N GLY A 296 -20.39 3.55 -22.66
CA GLY A 296 -20.40 3.30 -24.10
C GLY A 296 -19.00 3.16 -24.71
N GLU A 297 -18.89 2.55 -25.90
CA GLU A 297 -17.62 2.24 -26.55
C GLU A 297 -16.73 3.49 -26.75
N HIS A 298 -17.29 4.59 -27.24
CA HIS A 298 -16.55 5.84 -27.43
C HIS A 298 -15.87 6.32 -26.13
N ARG A 299 -16.54 6.18 -24.96
CA ARG A 299 -15.96 6.55 -23.67
C ARG A 299 -14.86 5.57 -23.24
N LYS A 300 -14.99 4.28 -23.55
CA LYS A 300 -13.97 3.27 -23.25
C LYS A 300 -12.63 3.58 -23.91
N GLU A 301 -12.64 4.05 -25.16
CA GLU A 301 -11.43 4.46 -25.88
C GLU A 301 -10.80 5.72 -25.26
N ALA A 302 -11.59 6.73 -24.94
CA ALA A 302 -11.13 7.97 -24.32
C ALA A 302 -10.52 7.76 -22.94
N VAL A 303 -11.15 6.90 -22.12
CA VAL A 303 -10.72 6.60 -20.73
C VAL A 303 -9.27 6.12 -20.65
N ILE A 304 -8.85 5.21 -21.54
CA ILE A 304 -7.47 4.71 -21.55
C ILE A 304 -6.50 5.84 -21.88
N THR A 305 -6.82 6.66 -22.87
CA THR A 305 -5.99 7.80 -23.27
C THR A 305 -5.87 8.83 -22.14
N GLU A 306 -6.98 9.20 -21.51
CA GLU A 306 -7.02 10.13 -20.38
C GLU A 306 -6.16 9.61 -19.22
N PHE A 307 -6.36 8.34 -18.82
CA PHE A 307 -5.58 7.70 -17.77
C PHE A 307 -4.08 7.72 -18.06
N MET A 308 -3.68 7.29 -19.27
CA MET A 308 -2.28 7.20 -19.69
C MET A 308 -1.61 8.58 -19.82
N SER A 309 -2.38 9.65 -20.00
CA SER A 309 -1.86 11.01 -20.13
C SER A 309 -1.38 11.63 -18.79
N VAL A 310 -1.80 11.08 -17.64
CA VAL A 310 -1.55 11.68 -16.31
C VAL A 310 -0.07 11.89 -16.04
N LYS A 311 0.79 10.91 -16.33
CA LYS A 311 2.24 11.06 -16.16
C LYS A 311 2.80 12.28 -16.88
N SER A 312 2.42 12.47 -18.12
CA SER A 312 2.90 13.60 -18.92
C SER A 312 2.30 14.93 -18.44
N GLN A 313 1.06 14.95 -17.95
CA GLN A 313 0.44 16.14 -17.38
C GLN A 313 1.17 16.57 -16.10
N VAL A 314 1.41 15.64 -15.17
CA VAL A 314 2.14 15.87 -13.92
C VAL A 314 3.54 16.42 -14.18
N LEU A 315 4.30 15.77 -15.08
CA LEU A 315 5.69 16.17 -15.38
C LEU A 315 5.79 17.50 -16.15
N ARG A 316 4.74 17.92 -16.88
CA ARG A 316 4.67 19.25 -17.52
C ARG A 316 4.21 20.35 -16.57
N ALA A 317 3.31 20.02 -15.64
CA ALA A 317 2.79 21.01 -14.70
C ALA A 317 3.86 21.50 -13.71
N TRP A 318 4.80 20.63 -13.35
CA TRP A 318 5.77 20.92 -12.31
C TRP A 318 7.22 20.64 -12.75
N ASP A 319 8.06 21.66 -12.59
CA ASP A 319 9.51 21.51 -12.73
C ASP A 319 10.16 21.23 -11.36
N VAL A 320 9.70 20.13 -10.71
CA VAL A 320 10.23 19.66 -9.44
C VAL A 320 10.63 18.18 -9.54
N ASP A 321 11.50 17.77 -8.64
CA ASP A 321 12.09 16.42 -8.62
C ASP A 321 11.30 15.48 -7.71
N VAL A 322 10.78 16.05 -6.60
CA VAL A 322 10.02 15.36 -5.55
C VAL A 322 8.78 16.16 -5.20
N LEU A 323 7.68 15.47 -4.91
CA LEU A 323 6.46 16.07 -4.40
C LEU A 323 6.28 15.73 -2.93
N LEU A 324 5.94 16.72 -2.10
CA LEU A 324 5.54 16.58 -0.71
C LEU A 324 4.06 16.94 -0.59
N SER A 325 3.26 16.09 0.06
CA SER A 325 1.83 16.35 0.29
C SER A 325 1.34 15.67 1.57
N PRO A 326 0.15 16.01 2.08
CA PRO A 326 -0.57 15.14 2.99
C PRO A 326 -0.88 13.80 2.29
N MET A 327 -1.12 12.74 3.07
CA MET A 327 -1.66 11.48 2.55
C MET A 327 -3.16 11.38 2.79
N LEU A 328 -3.62 11.87 3.93
CA LEU A 328 -5.01 11.89 4.38
C LEU A 328 -5.45 13.33 4.57
N ALA A 329 -6.71 13.64 4.26
CA ALA A 329 -7.28 14.95 4.55
C ALA A 329 -7.67 15.10 6.03
N PHE A 330 -8.04 14.01 6.68
CA PHE A 330 -8.43 13.95 8.09
C PHE A 330 -8.09 12.58 8.69
N ASP A 331 -8.18 12.46 10.01
CA ASP A 331 -7.88 11.22 10.76
C ASP A 331 -8.71 10.03 10.25
N PRO A 332 -8.23 8.78 10.44
CA PRO A 332 -8.97 7.58 10.06
C PRO A 332 -10.38 7.57 10.69
N PRO A 333 -11.46 7.39 9.90
CA PRO A 333 -12.80 7.31 10.42
C PRO A 333 -13.08 6.04 11.24
N PRO A 334 -14.13 6.00 12.08
CA PRO A 334 -14.58 4.78 12.74
C PRO A 334 -14.89 3.65 11.73
N ILE A 335 -14.70 2.40 12.14
CA ILE A 335 -15.14 1.23 11.38
C ILE A 335 -16.65 1.33 11.16
N GLY A 336 -17.11 1.09 9.93
CA GLY A 336 -18.50 1.22 9.51
C GLY A 336 -18.89 2.58 8.94
N TYR A 337 -18.07 3.62 9.11
CA TYR A 337 -18.38 4.98 8.66
C TYR A 337 -18.73 5.05 7.16
N PHE A 338 -17.90 4.51 6.30
CA PHE A 338 -18.13 4.53 4.85
C PHE A 338 -19.29 3.59 4.45
N ARG A 339 -19.36 2.40 5.03
CA ARG A 339 -20.43 1.43 4.71
C ARG A 339 -21.83 1.86 5.11
N ALA A 340 -21.97 2.84 5.98
CA ALA A 340 -23.26 3.41 6.35
C ALA A 340 -23.83 4.34 5.25
N MET A 341 -23.03 4.69 4.25
CA MET A 341 -23.41 5.59 3.16
C MET A 341 -23.97 4.81 1.96
N SER A 342 -24.61 5.51 1.03
CA SER A 342 -24.89 4.95 -0.30
C SER A 342 -23.57 4.64 -1.03
N PRO A 343 -23.53 3.66 -1.93
CA PRO A 343 -22.28 3.29 -2.64
C PRO A 343 -21.58 4.47 -3.35
N GLU A 344 -22.36 5.37 -3.93
CA GLU A 344 -21.85 6.58 -4.57
C GLU A 344 -21.24 7.55 -3.56
N SER A 345 -21.93 7.80 -2.45
CA SER A 345 -21.45 8.65 -1.37
C SER A 345 -20.22 8.05 -0.68
N ASP A 346 -20.19 6.72 -0.48
CA ASP A 346 -19.03 5.98 0.03
C ASP A 346 -17.80 6.19 -0.87
N PHE A 347 -17.92 5.98 -2.18
CA PHE A 347 -16.83 6.19 -3.13
C PHE A 347 -16.31 7.63 -3.10
N TYR A 348 -17.21 8.61 -3.05
CA TYR A 348 -16.84 10.02 -3.02
C TYR A 348 -16.19 10.42 -1.69
N ALA A 349 -16.72 9.95 -0.56
CA ALA A 349 -16.16 10.21 0.77
C ALA A 349 -14.74 9.64 0.92
N GLN A 350 -14.46 8.46 0.36
CA GLN A 350 -13.10 7.90 0.31
C GLN A 350 -12.16 8.78 -0.53
N THR A 351 -12.65 9.36 -1.62
CA THR A 351 -11.87 10.28 -2.46
C THR A 351 -11.56 11.57 -1.71
N GLN A 352 -12.52 12.12 -0.96
CA GLN A 352 -12.31 13.27 -0.09
C GLN A 352 -11.29 12.96 1.01
N TRP A 353 -11.34 11.75 1.58
CA TRP A 353 -10.39 11.35 2.62
C TRP A 353 -8.94 11.24 2.12
N THR A 354 -8.76 10.80 0.85
CA THR A 354 -7.44 10.45 0.29
C THR A 354 -7.16 11.12 -1.08
N PRO A 355 -7.31 12.45 -1.21
CA PRO A 355 -7.41 13.11 -2.52
C PRO A 355 -6.09 13.18 -3.31
N TRP A 356 -4.94 12.85 -2.70
CA TRP A 356 -3.61 12.85 -3.35
C TRP A 356 -3.16 11.47 -3.82
N ALA A 357 -3.81 10.41 -3.36
CA ALA A 357 -3.31 9.04 -3.49
C ALA A 357 -3.22 8.56 -4.95
N THR A 358 -4.31 8.67 -5.68
CA THR A 358 -4.55 8.02 -6.99
C THR A 358 -3.66 8.57 -8.11
N MET A 359 -3.22 9.82 -8.02
CA MET A 359 -2.34 10.45 -9.01
C MET A 359 -1.09 9.60 -9.30
N PHE A 360 -0.44 9.06 -8.27
CA PHE A 360 0.77 8.24 -8.42
C PHE A 360 0.49 6.86 -9.03
N ASN A 361 -0.75 6.38 -8.94
CA ASN A 361 -1.18 5.14 -9.60
C ASN A 361 -1.39 5.37 -11.09
N MET A 362 -2.07 6.44 -11.45
CA MET A 362 -2.29 6.80 -12.86
C MET A 362 -0.99 7.19 -13.57
N ALA A 363 -0.09 7.88 -12.87
CA ALA A 363 1.20 8.28 -13.43
C ALA A 363 2.25 7.15 -13.44
N GLY A 364 2.02 6.02 -12.76
CA GLY A 364 3.01 4.93 -12.63
C GLY A 364 4.27 5.31 -11.83
N LEU A 365 4.23 6.42 -11.09
CA LEU A 365 5.37 6.96 -10.35
C LEU A 365 5.46 6.35 -8.95
N GLY A 366 6.69 6.28 -8.40
CA GLY A 366 6.94 5.81 -7.05
C GLY A 366 6.50 6.83 -6.00
N ALA A 367 6.04 6.35 -4.84
CA ALA A 367 5.71 7.22 -3.71
C ALA A 367 5.87 6.48 -2.37
N LEU A 368 6.21 7.23 -1.33
CA LEU A 368 6.50 6.74 0.00
C LEU A 368 5.65 7.49 1.03
N VAL A 369 5.10 6.76 1.99
CA VAL A 369 4.43 7.32 3.18
C VAL A 369 5.13 6.80 4.42
N PHE A 370 5.31 7.67 5.39
CA PHE A 370 5.92 7.33 6.67
C PHE A 370 5.46 8.31 7.75
N PRO A 371 5.50 7.93 9.04
CA PRO A 371 5.22 8.85 10.14
C PRO A 371 6.34 9.89 10.25
N PHE A 372 5.95 11.16 10.40
CA PHE A 372 6.87 12.27 10.62
C PHE A 372 6.62 12.85 12.01
N GLU A 373 7.67 12.93 12.85
CA GLU A 373 7.62 13.35 14.26
C GLU A 373 6.78 12.45 15.17
N ASN A 374 5.60 12.03 14.75
CA ASN A 374 4.76 11.09 15.48
C ASN A 374 3.88 10.27 14.51
N ILE A 375 3.23 9.22 15.04
CA ILE A 375 2.45 8.26 14.26
C ILE A 375 1.18 8.84 13.61
N ARG A 376 0.70 9.99 14.08
CA ARG A 376 -0.52 10.64 13.59
C ARG A 376 -0.26 11.75 12.57
N THR A 377 1.00 11.98 12.22
CA THR A 377 1.41 12.96 11.22
C THR A 377 2.11 12.26 10.05
N PRO A 378 1.38 11.50 9.21
CA PRO A 378 1.95 10.84 8.04
C PRO A 378 2.33 11.87 6.98
N ILE A 379 3.50 11.70 6.39
CA ILE A 379 3.98 12.47 5.24
C ILE A 379 4.02 11.60 4.01
N HIS A 380 3.51 12.14 2.90
CA HIS A 380 3.54 11.52 1.58
C HIS A 380 4.58 12.21 0.69
N VAL A 381 5.55 11.44 0.21
CA VAL A 381 6.63 11.91 -0.65
C VAL A 381 6.60 11.15 -1.97
N GLY A 382 6.43 11.85 -3.08
CA GLY A 382 6.33 11.28 -4.42
C GLY A 382 7.56 11.53 -5.27
N ALA A 383 8.04 10.52 -5.98
CA ALA A 383 9.14 10.62 -6.94
C ALA A 383 8.61 11.10 -8.29
N LEU A 384 9.04 12.27 -8.76
CA LEU A 384 8.71 12.75 -10.10
C LEU A 384 9.88 12.53 -11.06
N ARG A 385 11.10 12.93 -10.68
CA ARG A 385 12.31 12.83 -11.49
C ARG A 385 13.49 12.20 -10.75
N VAL A 386 13.22 11.55 -9.61
CA VAL A 386 14.24 10.88 -8.79
C VAL A 386 14.10 9.37 -8.83
N SER A 387 15.20 8.68 -8.60
CA SER A 387 15.23 7.23 -8.44
C SER A 387 14.61 6.79 -7.10
N PRO A 388 14.21 5.52 -6.94
CA PRO A 388 13.80 4.98 -5.65
C PRO A 388 14.83 5.24 -4.54
N ALA A 389 16.11 5.08 -4.83
CA ALA A 389 17.19 5.33 -3.87
C ALA A 389 17.20 6.79 -3.37
N GLN A 390 17.07 7.77 -4.26
CA GLN A 390 16.99 9.18 -3.90
C GLN A 390 15.70 9.51 -3.11
N LEU A 391 14.56 8.90 -3.48
CA LEU A 391 13.31 9.06 -2.73
C LEU A 391 13.46 8.58 -1.28
N PHE A 392 14.05 7.40 -1.08
CA PHE A 392 14.36 6.89 0.26
C PHE A 392 15.37 7.77 1.00
N GLY A 393 16.32 8.37 0.30
CA GLY A 393 17.26 9.33 0.89
C GLY A 393 16.57 10.61 1.38
N VAL A 394 15.61 11.14 0.62
CA VAL A 394 14.76 12.26 1.06
C VAL A 394 13.94 11.87 2.30
N ALA A 395 13.33 10.68 2.28
CA ALA A 395 12.61 10.17 3.43
C ALA A 395 13.51 10.02 4.66
N ALA A 396 14.73 9.53 4.51
CA ALA A 396 15.70 9.39 5.61
C ALA A 396 16.06 10.74 6.25
N THR A 397 16.13 11.81 5.47
CA THR A 397 16.33 13.18 5.98
C THR A 397 15.19 13.64 6.90
N LEU A 398 13.95 13.21 6.61
CA LEU A 398 12.76 13.55 7.39
C LEU A 398 12.49 12.57 8.54
N TYR A 399 12.81 11.29 8.34
CA TYR A 399 12.52 10.23 9.31
C TYR A 399 13.42 10.33 10.56
N GLY A 400 14.61 10.96 10.43
CA GLY A 400 15.60 11.12 11.52
C GLY A 400 16.23 9.80 11.95
N ASP A 401 17.02 9.82 13.01
CA ASP A 401 17.63 8.62 13.63
C ASP A 401 16.61 7.73 14.37
N SER A 402 15.33 8.02 14.26
CA SER A 402 14.27 7.27 14.93
C SER A 402 13.94 5.98 14.18
N ASP A 403 14.87 5.03 14.15
CA ASP A 403 14.59 3.60 13.86
C ASP A 403 13.76 2.99 15.02
N ARG A 404 12.95 3.83 15.67
CA ARG A 404 12.10 3.47 16.80
C ARG A 404 10.94 2.67 16.29
N ARG A 405 11.05 1.34 16.41
CA ARG A 405 9.87 0.48 16.44
C ARG A 405 8.93 1.06 17.49
N ILE A 406 7.72 1.38 17.10
CA ILE A 406 6.66 1.71 18.04
C ILE A 406 6.46 0.45 18.87
N THR A 407 6.93 0.47 20.10
CA THR A 407 6.59 -0.57 21.08
C THR A 407 5.21 -0.17 21.59
N LEU A 408 4.17 -0.82 21.05
CA LEU A 408 2.81 -0.76 21.59
C LEU A 408 2.70 -1.62 22.81
#